data_cca41e6b6fb83c3143e5cedb0844d601
#
_entry.id   cca41e6b6fb83c3143e5cedb0844d601
#
_cell.length_a   1.000
_cell.length_b   1.000
_cell.length_c   1.000
_cell.angle_alpha   90.00
_cell.angle_beta   90.00
_cell.angle_gamma   90.00
#
_symmetry.space_group_name_H-M   'P 1'
#
loop_
_entity.id
_entity.type
_entity.pdbx_description
1 polymer ?
#
loop_
_entity_poly.entity_id
_entity_poly.type
_entity_poly.pdbx_seq_one_letter_code
_entity_poly.pdbx_strand_id
1 'polypeptide(L)'
;MNKNTPISIQSAKYENIVKFNPDKALPEVLFEKRELKTQAIFDSILAERASRRFSTHKVKNRGEVSGTGKKPWKQKSTGKARAGSRRSPIFVGGGRAFGPTTLRNYTLKVNKKVKKLAFFGALSQLAQSHQVLVNDFSMDKISTKLLVEQLKTFKIDKLRHILIASTDTNLFLSARNLPNVELVKPNS
;
A
#
# COMPACT_ATOMS: atom_id res chain seq x y z
N MET A 1 41.47 -1.13 -13.34
CA MET A 1 41.20 -0.09 -12.35
C MET A 1 39.78 0.40 -12.53
N ASN A 2 38.82 -0.29 -11.91
CA ASN A 2 37.40 0.12 -11.94
C ASN A 2 37.11 1.00 -10.73
N LYS A 3 36.96 2.27 -10.98
CA LYS A 3 36.52 3.24 -9.98
C LYS A 3 34.97 3.12 -9.87
N ASN A 4 34.48 2.36 -8.90
CA ASN A 4 33.12 2.44 -8.43
C ASN A 4 32.92 3.82 -7.80
N THR A 5 32.46 4.76 -8.59
CA THR A 5 31.90 6.02 -8.06
C THR A 5 30.56 5.67 -7.41
N PRO A 6 30.37 5.91 -6.12
CA PRO A 6 29.06 5.74 -5.51
C PRO A 6 28.11 6.71 -6.21
N ILE A 7 27.01 6.17 -6.72
CA ILE A 7 25.90 6.98 -7.23
C ILE A 7 25.39 7.77 -6.03
N SER A 8 25.81 9.01 -5.90
CA SER A 8 25.20 9.97 -5.00
C SER A 8 23.77 10.13 -5.49
N ILE A 9 22.83 9.51 -4.81
CA ILE A 9 21.41 9.85 -4.93
C ILE A 9 21.34 11.31 -4.48
N GLN A 10 21.45 12.20 -5.44
CA GLN A 10 21.22 13.60 -5.21
C GLN A 10 19.79 13.71 -4.67
N SER A 11 19.69 14.10 -3.42
CA SER A 11 18.47 14.54 -2.73
C SER A 11 17.93 15.85 -3.34
N ALA A 12 18.21 16.05 -4.62
CA ALA A 12 17.75 17.16 -5.39
C ALA A 12 16.25 17.03 -5.64
N LYS A 13 15.50 17.95 -5.06
CA LYS A 13 14.12 18.36 -5.37
C LYS A 13 13.07 18.19 -4.25
N TYR A 14 13.45 18.15 -3.00
CA TYR A 14 12.48 18.41 -1.92
C TYR A 14 12.63 19.84 -1.34
N GLU A 15 13.13 20.79 -2.13
CA GLU A 15 13.35 22.17 -1.70
C GLU A 15 12.05 22.98 -1.48
N ASN A 16 10.90 22.43 -1.80
CA ASN A 16 9.60 23.06 -1.56
C ASN A 16 8.86 22.48 -0.35
N ILE A 17 9.57 22.07 0.70
CA ILE A 17 8.92 21.72 1.95
C ILE A 17 8.49 23.02 2.63
N VAL A 18 7.20 23.29 2.58
CA VAL A 18 6.62 24.40 3.34
C VAL A 18 6.72 24.03 4.82
N LYS A 19 7.52 24.80 5.57
CA LYS A 19 7.61 24.66 7.02
C LYS A 19 6.50 25.51 7.65
N PHE A 20 5.69 24.89 8.49
CA PHE A 20 4.66 25.57 9.26
C PHE A 20 5.17 25.88 10.66
N ASN A 21 4.95 27.10 11.11
CA ASN A 21 5.01 27.39 12.55
C ASN A 21 3.63 27.09 13.10
N PRO A 22 3.47 26.11 14.00
CA PRO A 22 2.18 25.82 14.59
C PRO A 22 1.79 26.99 15.49
N ASP A 23 0.84 27.82 15.07
CA ASP A 23 0.26 28.88 15.90
C ASP A 23 -0.51 28.29 17.10
N LYS A 24 -0.92 27.03 17.01
CA LYS A 24 -1.53 26.24 18.07
C LYS A 24 -0.56 25.16 18.51
N ALA A 25 -0.37 24.99 19.82
CA ALA A 25 0.43 23.90 20.37
C ALA A 25 -0.14 22.55 19.93
N LEU A 26 0.72 21.70 19.37
CA LEU A 26 0.34 20.34 19.00
C LEU A 26 0.10 19.51 20.27
N PRO A 27 -0.92 18.61 20.30
CA PRO A 27 -1.16 17.73 21.44
C PRO A 27 0.07 16.88 21.75
N GLU A 28 0.67 17.01 22.92
CA GLU A 28 1.87 16.28 23.33
C GLU A 28 1.69 14.76 23.23
N VAL A 29 0.51 14.25 23.58
CA VAL A 29 0.22 12.81 23.54
C VAL A 29 0.49 12.18 22.15
N LEU A 30 0.22 12.93 21.07
CA LEU A 30 0.38 12.45 19.68
C LEU A 30 1.73 12.81 19.10
N PHE A 31 2.24 13.99 19.41
CA PHE A 31 3.39 14.60 18.73
C PHE A 31 4.64 14.72 19.61
N GLU A 32 4.62 14.16 20.82
CA GLU A 32 5.79 14.09 21.70
C GLU A 32 7.00 13.53 20.94
N LYS A 33 8.18 14.12 21.17
CA LYS A 33 9.43 13.65 20.58
C LYS A 33 9.73 12.23 21.06
N ARG A 34 9.64 11.28 20.15
CA ARG A 34 9.90 9.85 20.41
C ARG A 34 11.04 9.34 19.55
N GLU A 35 11.72 8.33 20.06
CA GLU A 35 12.71 7.60 19.27
C GLU A 35 12.06 6.95 18.05
N LEU A 36 12.62 7.24 16.88
CA LEU A 36 12.12 6.70 15.61
C LEU A 36 12.50 5.22 15.46
N LYS A 37 11.52 4.34 15.56
CA LYS A 37 11.69 2.90 15.31
C LYS A 37 11.34 2.58 13.86
N THR A 38 12.30 2.78 12.96
CA THR A 38 12.14 2.61 11.51
C THR A 38 11.62 1.23 11.12
N GLN A 39 12.07 0.17 11.79
CA GLN A 39 11.60 -1.19 11.55
C GLN A 39 10.10 -1.35 11.83
N ALA A 40 9.59 -0.75 12.92
CA ALA A 40 8.16 -0.82 13.25
C ALA A 40 7.30 -0.12 12.18
N ILE A 41 7.77 1.02 11.65
CA ILE A 41 7.10 1.74 10.56
C ILE A 41 7.11 0.89 9.29
N PHE A 42 8.26 0.32 8.94
CA PHE A 42 8.40 -0.55 7.76
C PHE A 42 7.46 -1.75 7.82
N ASP A 43 7.46 -2.49 8.94
CA ASP A 43 6.60 -3.66 9.13
C ASP A 43 5.11 -3.31 9.06
N SER A 44 4.72 -2.14 9.60
CA SER A 44 3.34 -1.66 9.56
C SER A 44 2.90 -1.32 8.14
N ILE A 45 3.77 -0.66 7.34
CA ILE A 45 3.50 -0.36 5.93
C ILE A 45 3.41 -1.65 5.10
N LEU A 46 4.32 -2.60 5.32
CA LEU A 46 4.28 -3.89 4.63
C LEU A 46 2.99 -4.67 4.96
N ALA A 47 2.57 -4.68 6.22
CA ALA A 47 1.34 -5.33 6.63
C ALA A 47 0.10 -4.70 5.98
N GLU A 48 0.05 -3.38 5.89
CA GLU A 48 -1.03 -2.67 5.22
C GLU A 48 -1.06 -2.96 3.72
N ARG A 49 0.08 -2.87 3.03
CA ARG A 49 0.18 -3.20 1.60
C ARG A 49 -0.17 -4.65 1.33
N ALA A 50 0.24 -5.57 2.20
CA ALA A 50 -0.07 -6.99 2.07
C ALA A 50 -1.56 -7.28 2.28
N SER A 51 -2.25 -6.57 3.17
CA SER A 51 -3.69 -6.72 3.42
C SER A 51 -4.56 -6.32 2.22
N ARG A 52 -4.05 -5.45 1.34
CA ARG A 52 -4.74 -5.05 0.10
C ARG A 52 -4.59 -6.08 -1.04
N ARG A 53 -3.76 -7.11 -0.86
CA ARG A 53 -3.52 -8.14 -1.88
C ARG A 53 -4.49 -9.29 -1.73
N PHE A 54 -5.15 -9.63 -2.84
CA PHE A 54 -6.02 -10.81 -2.93
C PHE A 54 -5.32 -11.90 -3.73
N SER A 55 -5.60 -13.16 -3.38
CA SER A 55 -5.09 -14.33 -4.08
C SER A 55 -5.96 -14.61 -5.31
N THR A 56 -5.78 -13.84 -6.38
CA THR A 56 -6.54 -14.00 -7.63
C THR A 56 -5.91 -15.02 -8.60
N HIS A 57 -4.65 -15.42 -8.34
CA HIS A 57 -3.93 -16.37 -9.17
C HIS A 57 -4.40 -17.80 -8.87
N LYS A 58 -4.68 -18.54 -9.93
CA LYS A 58 -5.00 -19.96 -9.87
C LYS A 58 -4.56 -20.64 -11.16
N VAL A 59 -4.04 -21.84 -11.06
CA VAL A 59 -3.81 -22.72 -12.21
C VAL A 59 -4.66 -23.96 -12.05
N LYS A 60 -5.08 -24.54 -13.16
CA LYS A 60 -5.88 -25.77 -13.17
C LYS A 60 -5.00 -26.96 -12.83
N ASN A 61 -5.40 -27.76 -11.85
CA ASN A 61 -4.82 -29.06 -11.57
C ASN A 61 -5.35 -30.11 -12.57
N ARG A 62 -4.81 -31.34 -12.53
CA ARG A 62 -5.21 -32.37 -13.47
C ARG A 62 -6.70 -32.76 -13.41
N GLY A 63 -7.37 -32.51 -12.30
CA GLY A 63 -8.81 -32.75 -12.14
C GLY A 63 -9.67 -31.67 -12.80
N GLU A 64 -9.15 -30.42 -12.82
CA GLU A 64 -9.87 -29.24 -13.31
C GLU A 64 -9.65 -28.98 -14.82
N VAL A 65 -8.60 -29.57 -15.41
CA VAL A 65 -8.35 -29.45 -16.85
C VAL A 65 -9.41 -30.22 -17.62
N SER A 66 -10.01 -29.61 -18.63
CA SER A 66 -10.92 -30.27 -19.55
C SER A 66 -10.20 -31.34 -20.34
N GLY A 67 -10.84 -32.46 -20.53
CA GLY A 67 -10.29 -33.58 -21.29
C GLY A 67 -10.92 -34.90 -20.91
N THR A 68 -10.70 -35.93 -21.73
CA THR A 68 -11.23 -37.27 -21.51
C THR A 68 -10.55 -37.98 -20.34
N GLY A 69 -11.31 -38.72 -19.56
CA GLY A 69 -10.80 -39.67 -18.56
C GLY A 69 -10.27 -40.95 -19.14
N LYS A 70 -10.43 -41.21 -20.46
CA LYS A 70 -10.01 -42.43 -21.12
C LYS A 70 -8.48 -42.59 -21.03
N LYS A 71 -8.05 -43.82 -20.68
CA LYS A 71 -6.63 -44.18 -20.66
C LYS A 71 -6.04 -44.09 -22.07
N PRO A 72 -4.91 -43.38 -22.29
CA PRO A 72 -4.35 -43.12 -23.62
C PRO A 72 -3.98 -44.40 -24.41
N TRP A 73 -3.44 -45.38 -23.71
CA TRP A 73 -3.02 -46.70 -24.27
C TRP A 73 -3.02 -47.79 -23.21
N LYS A 74 -2.87 -49.03 -23.64
CA LYS A 74 -2.83 -50.20 -22.76
C LYS A 74 -1.64 -50.14 -21.79
N GLN A 75 -1.77 -50.78 -20.63
CA GLN A 75 -0.78 -50.72 -19.53
C GLN A 75 0.57 -51.37 -19.92
N LYS A 76 0.55 -52.39 -20.79
CA LYS A 76 1.69 -53.15 -21.27
C LYS A 76 1.60 -53.35 -22.79
N SER A 77 2.65 -53.88 -23.40
CA SER A 77 2.72 -54.26 -24.83
C SER A 77 2.63 -53.11 -25.85
N THR A 78 3.00 -51.89 -25.45
CA THR A 78 2.99 -50.73 -26.37
C THR A 78 4.38 -50.09 -26.57
N GLY A 79 5.42 -50.54 -25.85
CA GLY A 79 6.75 -49.95 -25.86
C GLY A 79 6.79 -48.51 -25.32
N LYS A 80 5.64 -47.92 -24.95
CA LYS A 80 5.52 -46.56 -24.43
C LYS A 80 5.51 -46.52 -22.91
N ALA A 81 5.95 -45.38 -22.33
CA ALA A 81 5.83 -45.15 -20.91
C ALA A 81 4.36 -45.25 -20.46
N ARG A 82 4.13 -45.76 -19.25
CA ARG A 82 2.78 -45.93 -18.70
C ARG A 82 2.13 -44.56 -18.48
N ALA A 83 0.90 -44.39 -18.95
CA ALA A 83 0.12 -43.16 -18.73
C ALA A 83 -1.34 -43.49 -18.37
N GLY A 84 -1.84 -42.87 -17.33
CA GLY A 84 -3.23 -43.02 -16.90
C GLY A 84 -4.19 -42.01 -17.52
N SER A 85 -3.74 -40.80 -17.80
CA SER A 85 -4.57 -39.73 -18.36
C SER A 85 -3.73 -38.74 -19.12
N ARG A 86 -4.25 -38.17 -20.21
CA ARG A 86 -3.64 -37.07 -20.94
C ARG A 86 -3.67 -35.74 -20.18
N ARG A 87 -4.49 -35.64 -19.13
CA ARG A 87 -4.55 -34.47 -18.23
C ARG A 87 -3.40 -34.40 -17.21
N SER A 88 -2.54 -35.43 -17.17
CA SER A 88 -1.39 -35.46 -16.27
C SER A 88 -0.40 -34.35 -16.59
N PRO A 89 0.33 -33.80 -15.58
CA PRO A 89 1.32 -32.71 -15.77
C PRO A 89 2.45 -33.03 -16.73
N ILE A 90 2.71 -34.31 -17.02
CA ILE A 90 3.75 -34.76 -17.96
C ILE A 90 3.39 -34.49 -19.41
N PHE A 91 2.13 -34.25 -19.73
CA PHE A 91 1.67 -33.99 -21.08
C PHE A 91 1.47 -32.50 -21.33
N VAL A 92 1.76 -32.07 -22.55
CA VAL A 92 1.45 -30.70 -23.00
C VAL A 92 -0.06 -30.49 -22.94
N GLY A 93 -0.49 -29.39 -22.32
CA GLY A 93 -1.90 -29.12 -22.06
C GLY A 93 -2.48 -29.84 -20.84
N GLY A 94 -1.69 -30.61 -20.11
CA GLY A 94 -2.08 -31.21 -18.84
C GLY A 94 -2.15 -30.20 -17.69
N GLY A 95 -2.68 -30.64 -16.54
CA GLY A 95 -2.78 -29.81 -15.34
C GLY A 95 -1.43 -29.51 -14.70
N ARG A 96 -1.35 -28.43 -13.94
CA ARG A 96 -0.15 -28.09 -13.17
C ARG A 96 -0.12 -28.82 -11.85
N ALA A 97 1.02 -29.43 -11.50
CA ALA A 97 1.26 -29.98 -10.18
C ALA A 97 1.76 -28.86 -9.26
N PHE A 98 1.22 -28.79 -8.04
CA PHE A 98 1.63 -27.82 -7.00
C PHE A 98 1.70 -26.36 -7.47
N GLY A 99 0.83 -25.98 -8.38
CA GLY A 99 0.75 -24.60 -8.85
C GLY A 99 0.07 -23.67 -7.83
N PRO A 100 0.10 -22.35 -8.07
CA PRO A 100 -0.55 -21.38 -7.19
C PRO A 100 -2.05 -21.63 -7.09
N THR A 101 -2.58 -21.41 -5.88
CA THR A 101 -4.01 -21.55 -5.56
C THR A 101 -4.57 -20.28 -4.98
N THR A 102 -5.89 -20.10 -5.06
CA THR A 102 -6.60 -18.97 -4.45
C THR A 102 -6.62 -19.01 -2.92
N LEU A 103 -6.16 -20.10 -2.30
CA LEU A 103 -6.14 -20.27 -0.85
C LEU A 103 -4.97 -19.53 -0.17
N ARG A 104 -4.04 -18.95 -0.94
CA ARG A 104 -2.89 -18.26 -0.37
C ARG A 104 -3.33 -16.99 0.34
N ASN A 105 -2.96 -16.86 1.60
CA ASN A 105 -3.16 -15.66 2.39
C ASN A 105 -1.90 -14.76 2.32
N TYR A 106 -2.07 -13.50 1.94
CA TYR A 106 -1.00 -12.50 1.89
C TYR A 106 -0.97 -11.60 3.14
N THR A 107 -1.96 -11.69 4.02
CA THR A 107 -2.06 -10.85 5.20
C THR A 107 -0.89 -11.09 6.16
N LEU A 108 -0.18 -10.04 6.51
CA LEU A 108 0.89 -10.08 7.50
C LEU A 108 0.36 -9.58 8.84
N LYS A 109 0.59 -10.35 9.90
CA LYS A 109 0.17 -9.99 11.26
C LYS A 109 1.25 -9.15 11.92
N VAL A 110 0.87 -7.94 12.36
CA VAL A 110 1.70 -7.05 13.18
C VAL A 110 1.00 -6.77 14.50
N ASN A 111 1.74 -6.78 15.60
CA ASN A 111 1.19 -6.54 16.94
C ASN A 111 0.62 -5.13 17.06
N LYS A 112 -0.52 -4.97 17.77
CA LYS A 112 -1.18 -3.68 17.99
C LYS A 112 -0.25 -2.63 18.60
N LYS A 113 0.58 -3.02 19.57
CA LYS A 113 1.56 -2.12 20.21
C LYS A 113 2.61 -1.61 19.20
N VAL A 114 3.08 -2.48 18.29
CA VAL A 114 4.04 -2.11 17.24
C VAL A 114 3.41 -1.12 16.25
N LYS A 115 2.16 -1.34 15.82
CA LYS A 115 1.43 -0.39 14.96
C LYS A 115 1.26 0.98 15.62
N LYS A 116 0.88 1.01 16.90
CA LYS A 116 0.79 2.28 17.66
C LYS A 116 2.14 3.00 17.73
N LEU A 117 3.20 2.25 18.01
CA LEU A 117 4.55 2.80 18.08
C LEU A 117 5.01 3.38 16.72
N ALA A 118 4.72 2.67 15.64
CA ALA A 118 4.99 3.13 14.28
C ALA A 118 4.23 4.43 13.95
N PHE A 119 2.95 4.48 14.29
CA PHE A 119 2.10 5.64 14.05
C PHE A 119 2.57 6.88 14.82
N PHE A 120 2.81 6.74 16.13
CA PHE A 120 3.31 7.85 16.94
C PHE A 120 4.72 8.29 16.51
N GLY A 121 5.60 7.35 16.13
CA GLY A 121 6.92 7.69 15.61
C GLY A 121 6.86 8.49 14.32
N ALA A 122 5.97 8.13 13.40
CA ALA A 122 5.75 8.87 12.16
C ALA A 122 5.20 10.28 12.40
N LEU A 123 4.20 10.43 13.29
CA LEU A 123 3.65 11.74 13.66
C LEU A 123 4.69 12.64 14.35
N SER A 124 5.47 12.08 15.27
CA SER A 124 6.58 12.78 15.93
C SER A 124 7.60 13.31 14.90
N GLN A 125 7.93 12.51 13.89
CA GLN A 125 8.86 12.92 12.82
C GLN A 125 8.29 14.06 11.98
N LEU A 126 7.00 14.00 11.62
CA LEU A 126 6.33 15.07 10.87
C LEU A 126 6.31 16.40 11.67
N ALA A 127 6.04 16.32 12.99
CA ALA A 127 6.08 17.48 13.86
C ALA A 127 7.49 18.10 13.97
N GLN A 128 8.53 17.27 14.13
CA GLN A 128 9.92 17.71 14.16
C GLN A 128 10.37 18.36 12.85
N SER A 129 9.79 17.91 11.72
CA SER A 129 10.04 18.50 10.40
C SER A 129 9.20 19.75 10.12
N HIS A 130 8.38 20.19 11.07
CA HIS A 130 7.44 21.32 10.89
C HIS A 130 6.48 21.14 9.71
N GLN A 131 6.01 19.90 9.48
CA GLN A 131 5.11 19.56 8.37
C GLN A 131 3.66 19.34 8.81
N VAL A 132 3.31 19.73 10.03
CA VAL A 132 1.97 19.61 10.59
C VAL A 132 1.35 21.00 10.70
N LEU A 133 0.18 21.16 10.07
CA LEU A 133 -0.64 22.36 10.16
C LEU A 133 -1.94 22.03 10.90
N VAL A 134 -2.28 22.80 11.91
CA VAL A 134 -3.58 22.70 12.60
C VAL A 134 -4.45 23.86 12.14
N ASN A 135 -5.51 23.53 11.43
CA ASN A 135 -6.49 24.51 10.95
C ASN A 135 -7.88 23.87 10.88
N ASP A 136 -8.90 24.70 11.01
CA ASP A 136 -10.29 24.29 10.87
C ASP A 136 -10.71 24.39 9.39
N PHE A 137 -10.41 23.30 8.65
CA PHE A 137 -10.92 23.15 7.28
C PHE A 137 -12.37 22.69 7.34
N SER A 138 -13.30 23.62 7.25
CA SER A 138 -14.72 23.32 7.08
C SER A 138 -15.23 23.92 5.76
N MET A 139 -16.17 23.25 5.13
CA MET A 139 -16.76 23.70 3.88
C MET A 139 -18.28 23.66 3.95
N ASP A 140 -18.92 24.81 3.76
CA ASP A 140 -20.39 24.92 3.72
C ASP A 140 -20.98 24.26 2.46
N LYS A 141 -20.25 24.33 1.34
CA LYS A 141 -20.68 23.81 0.03
C LYS A 141 -19.61 22.90 -0.57
N ILE A 142 -20.03 21.89 -1.31
CA ILE A 142 -19.15 21.00 -2.07
C ILE A 142 -18.57 21.77 -3.25
N SER A 143 -17.27 22.08 -3.21
CA SER A 143 -16.57 22.76 -4.29
C SER A 143 -15.06 22.50 -4.26
N THR A 144 -14.56 21.86 -5.30
CA THR A 144 -13.10 21.62 -5.46
C THR A 144 -12.34 22.94 -5.67
N LYS A 145 -12.98 23.92 -6.35
CA LYS A 145 -12.35 25.22 -6.61
C LYS A 145 -12.08 25.99 -5.33
N LEU A 146 -13.06 26.07 -4.42
CA LEU A 146 -12.90 26.71 -3.13
C LEU A 146 -11.81 26.04 -2.28
N LEU A 147 -11.77 24.71 -2.29
CA LEU A 147 -10.73 23.96 -1.58
C LEU A 147 -9.33 24.31 -2.14
N VAL A 148 -9.16 24.34 -3.46
CA VAL A 148 -7.89 24.71 -4.08
C VAL A 148 -7.48 26.15 -3.74
N GLU A 149 -8.43 27.08 -3.67
CA GLU A 149 -8.17 28.45 -3.24
C GLU A 149 -7.71 28.49 -1.77
N GLN A 150 -8.33 27.73 -0.88
CA GLN A 150 -7.87 27.57 0.51
C GLN A 150 -6.46 26.98 0.58
N LEU A 151 -6.16 25.93 -0.19
CA LEU A 151 -4.81 25.33 -0.23
C LEU A 151 -3.76 26.33 -0.75
N LYS A 152 -4.11 27.21 -1.68
CA LYS A 152 -3.23 28.28 -2.18
C LYS A 152 -2.93 29.34 -1.11
N THR A 153 -3.90 29.71 -0.28
CA THR A 153 -3.64 30.67 0.82
C THR A 153 -2.56 30.16 1.78
N PHE A 154 -2.50 28.86 2.00
CA PHE A 154 -1.45 28.21 2.80
C PHE A 154 -0.19 27.86 1.99
N LYS A 155 -0.15 28.14 0.67
CA LYS A 155 0.96 27.81 -0.25
C LYS A 155 1.29 26.32 -0.33
N ILE A 156 0.29 25.44 -0.12
CA ILE A 156 0.45 23.98 -0.10
C ILE A 156 -0.11 23.30 -1.35
N ASP A 157 -0.73 24.03 -2.25
CA ASP A 157 -1.37 23.53 -3.48
C ASP A 157 -0.42 22.71 -4.37
N LYS A 158 0.88 23.01 -4.35
CA LYS A 158 1.91 22.35 -5.17
C LYS A 158 2.61 21.17 -4.48
N LEU A 159 2.26 20.87 -3.24
CA LEU A 159 2.83 19.72 -2.55
C LEU A 159 2.36 18.41 -3.19
N ARG A 160 3.27 17.44 -3.24
CA ARG A 160 3.00 16.13 -3.86
C ARG A 160 1.97 15.31 -3.09
N HIS A 161 1.96 15.40 -1.78
CA HIS A 161 1.05 14.69 -0.90
C HIS A 161 0.59 15.59 0.23
N ILE A 162 -0.69 15.74 0.37
CA ILE A 162 -1.36 16.49 1.44
C ILE A 162 -2.34 15.53 2.10
N LEU A 163 -2.14 15.26 3.39
CA LEU A 163 -3.05 14.46 4.19
C LEU A 163 -3.90 15.39 5.07
N ILE A 164 -5.21 15.33 4.91
CA ILE A 164 -6.16 16.10 5.73
C ILE A 164 -6.95 15.15 6.61
N ALA A 165 -6.90 15.35 7.92
CA ALA A 165 -7.72 14.60 8.88
C ALA A 165 -8.96 15.43 9.24
N SER A 166 -10.15 15.01 8.76
CA SER A 166 -11.42 15.69 9.05
C SER A 166 -12.60 14.72 9.04
N THR A 167 -13.67 15.10 9.70
CA THR A 167 -14.97 14.39 9.69
C THR A 167 -15.97 15.01 8.73
N ASP A 168 -15.66 16.16 8.13
CA ASP A 168 -16.56 16.88 7.24
C ASP A 168 -16.75 16.15 5.90
N THR A 169 -18.02 15.84 5.59
CA THR A 169 -18.40 15.16 4.34
C THR A 169 -18.28 16.06 3.12
N ASN A 170 -18.55 17.36 3.24
CA ASN A 170 -18.43 18.32 2.14
C ASN A 170 -16.97 18.48 1.72
N LEU A 171 -16.09 18.53 2.69
CA LEU A 171 -14.64 18.55 2.47
C LEU A 171 -14.17 17.28 1.77
N PHE A 172 -14.65 16.10 2.20
CA PHE A 172 -14.33 14.83 1.55
C PHE A 172 -14.73 14.80 0.08
N LEU A 173 -15.97 15.23 -0.24
CA LEU A 173 -16.45 15.26 -1.61
C LEU A 173 -15.74 16.30 -2.48
N SER A 174 -15.29 17.39 -1.87
CA SER A 174 -14.49 18.42 -2.54
C SER A 174 -13.06 18.00 -2.82
N ALA A 175 -12.44 17.21 -1.91
CA ALA A 175 -11.04 16.77 -2.01
C ALA A 175 -10.83 15.57 -2.93
N ARG A 176 -11.80 14.64 -3.04
CA ARG A 176 -11.62 13.34 -3.71
C ARG A 176 -11.16 13.40 -5.17
N ASN A 177 -11.38 14.52 -5.87
CA ASN A 177 -10.94 14.72 -7.25
C ASN A 177 -9.50 15.23 -7.37
N LEU A 178 -8.89 15.65 -6.26
CA LEU A 178 -7.53 16.18 -6.27
C LEU A 178 -6.53 15.03 -6.07
N PRO A 179 -5.59 14.80 -7.02
CA PRO A 179 -4.69 13.65 -6.97
C PRO A 179 -3.63 13.75 -5.87
N ASN A 180 -3.36 14.95 -5.39
CA ASN A 180 -2.35 15.23 -4.36
C ASN A 180 -2.93 15.35 -2.95
N VAL A 181 -4.26 15.30 -2.80
CA VAL A 181 -4.95 15.45 -1.51
C VAL A 181 -5.59 14.12 -1.11
N GLU A 182 -5.26 13.63 0.06
CA GLU A 182 -5.90 12.46 0.66
C GLU A 182 -6.58 12.88 1.96
N LEU A 183 -7.86 12.55 2.08
CA LEU A 183 -8.65 12.88 3.26
C LEU A 183 -8.95 11.62 4.07
N VAL A 184 -8.63 11.66 5.36
CA VAL A 184 -8.75 10.55 6.29
C VAL A 184 -9.61 10.96 7.48
N LYS A 185 -10.45 10.04 7.95
CA LYS A 185 -11.17 10.26 9.20
C LYS A 185 -10.23 10.10 10.39
N PRO A 186 -10.37 10.89 11.47
CA PRO A 186 -9.49 10.81 12.63
C PRO A 186 -9.41 9.43 13.30
N ASN A 187 -10.45 8.59 13.11
CA ASN A 187 -10.55 7.25 13.70
C ASN A 187 -10.31 6.11 12.71
N SER A 188 -9.80 6.39 11.51
CA SER A 188 -9.54 5.36 10.48
C SER A 188 -8.11 4.81 10.53
#